data_6394f11b192bf62e8054daa27fc1c27d
#
_entry.id   6394f11b192bf62e8054daa27fc1c27d
#
_cell.length_a   1.000
_cell.length_b   1.000
_cell.length_c   1.000
_cell.angle_alpha   90.00
_cell.angle_beta   90.00
_cell.angle_gamma   90.00
#
_symmetry.space_group_name_H-M   'P 1'
#
loop_
_entity.id
_entity.type
_entity.pdbx_description
1 polymer ?
#
loop_
_entity_poly.entity_id
_entity_poly.type
_entity_poly.pdbx_seq_one_letter_code
_entity_poly.pdbx_strand_id
1 'polypeptide(L)'
;MSDQQTFLRDAMRRMNLTRDNFSDRIGVRKRALDTWLLPETSGEFRVMPDIVNKFVSEILGGELNQAVLTQSVYPSKMNAPLREQISYNSKPQLLSVEQFSRDSLEQLFRVTDMMQPIARRQKVSRILEGAVLANLFFEASTRTRISFGAAFCRLGGSVCDTTGFTFSSMTKGESIYDTSRVISGYVDALVVRHPEQGAVDEFARATNIPVINGGDGPGEHPSQAILDLYTIQREFSRLGKLVDGAHVVMVGDLKYGRTVHSLIKLLALYRGLRFTLIAPPTLEMPAHILERIARGGHVVEQSTSLAQGLKGADIVYATRIQKERFADEAIEGYTPDFQINQALIDATCGADTVVMHPLPRDGRPGANDLSTDLNHDPRLAIFRQTDNGIPVRMAIFATLLGVENQVQHSMSDVSWRSPHHVGPDDAAFDGLD
;
A
#
# COMPACT_ATOMS: atom_id res chain seq x y z
N MET A 1 -24.91 22.78 39.31
CA MET A 1 -25.08 21.73 38.27
C MET A 1 -24.61 20.43 38.95
N SER A 2 -25.33 19.33 38.74
CA SER A 2 -24.89 18.04 39.26
C SER A 2 -23.56 17.62 38.61
N ASP A 3 -22.75 16.79 39.27
CA ASP A 3 -21.52 16.25 38.68
C ASP A 3 -21.77 15.56 37.33
N GLN A 4 -22.91 14.88 37.21
CA GLN A 4 -23.33 14.21 35.98
C GLN A 4 -23.59 15.18 34.81
N GLN A 5 -24.24 16.30 35.04
CA GLN A 5 -24.47 17.31 34.00
C GLN A 5 -23.17 17.93 33.52
N THR A 6 -22.30 18.25 34.46
CA THR A 6 -20.99 18.84 34.18
C THR A 6 -20.13 17.87 33.35
N PHE A 7 -20.11 16.61 33.77
CA PHE A 7 -19.40 15.53 33.04
C PHE A 7 -19.89 15.36 31.61
N LEU A 8 -21.18 15.23 31.38
CA LEU A 8 -21.75 15.03 30.05
C LEU A 8 -21.55 16.25 29.13
N ARG A 9 -21.69 17.47 29.69
CA ARG A 9 -21.45 18.71 28.91
C ARG A 9 -19.99 18.88 28.55
N ASP A 10 -19.06 18.53 29.46
CA ASP A 10 -17.64 18.56 29.20
C ASP A 10 -17.25 17.51 28.17
N ALA A 11 -17.83 16.30 28.23
CA ALA A 11 -17.64 15.25 27.26
C ALA A 11 -18.09 15.69 25.84
N MET A 12 -19.29 16.23 25.70
CA MET A 12 -19.80 16.74 24.43
C MET A 12 -18.93 17.88 23.88
N ARG A 13 -18.45 18.79 24.75
CA ARG A 13 -17.55 19.89 24.37
C ARG A 13 -16.21 19.38 23.87
N ARG A 14 -15.59 18.45 24.59
CA ARG A 14 -14.28 17.87 24.22
C ARG A 14 -14.33 17.10 22.91
N MET A 15 -15.45 16.39 22.68
CA MET A 15 -15.68 15.66 21.44
C MET A 15 -16.22 16.54 20.30
N ASN A 16 -16.49 17.81 20.56
CA ASN A 16 -17.13 18.74 19.61
C ASN A 16 -18.42 18.20 18.98
N LEU A 17 -19.27 17.55 19.80
CA LEU A 17 -20.50 16.89 19.37
C LEU A 17 -21.74 17.63 19.83
N THR A 18 -22.76 17.66 18.97
CA THR A 18 -24.14 18.04 19.35
C THR A 18 -24.76 16.94 20.22
N ARG A 19 -25.87 17.23 20.89
CA ARG A 19 -26.61 16.21 21.69
C ARG A 19 -27.04 15.01 20.86
N ASP A 20 -27.48 15.25 19.63
CA ASP A 20 -27.92 14.19 18.72
C ASP A 20 -26.72 13.28 18.39
N ASN A 21 -25.64 13.84 17.89
CA ASN A 21 -24.43 13.10 17.53
C ASN A 21 -23.77 12.42 18.74
N PHE A 22 -23.87 13.03 19.92
CA PHE A 22 -23.35 12.42 21.14
C PHE A 22 -24.20 11.24 21.61
N SER A 23 -25.53 11.35 21.58
CA SER A 23 -26.42 10.23 21.91
C SER A 23 -26.22 9.03 20.97
N ASP A 24 -26.03 9.28 19.67
CA ASP A 24 -25.75 8.23 18.68
C ASP A 24 -24.38 7.58 18.94
N ARG A 25 -23.36 8.38 19.25
CA ARG A 25 -22.00 7.88 19.52
C ARG A 25 -21.91 6.99 20.77
N ILE A 26 -22.67 7.30 21.80
CA ILE A 26 -22.71 6.48 23.02
C ILE A 26 -23.82 5.41 23.01
N GLY A 27 -24.53 5.26 21.87
CA GLY A 27 -25.51 4.20 21.67
C GLY A 27 -26.77 4.34 22.53
N VAL A 28 -27.17 5.56 22.91
CA VAL A 28 -28.37 5.81 23.73
C VAL A 28 -29.43 6.66 22.99
N ARG A 29 -30.68 6.52 23.38
CA ARG A 29 -31.71 7.37 22.80
C ARG A 29 -31.53 8.82 23.27
N LYS A 30 -31.68 9.79 22.39
CA LYS A 30 -31.61 11.24 22.73
C LYS A 30 -32.43 11.62 23.97
N ARG A 31 -33.66 11.10 24.10
CA ARG A 31 -34.52 11.33 25.26
C ARG A 31 -33.86 10.88 26.59
N ALA A 32 -33.09 9.81 26.58
CA ALA A 32 -32.34 9.37 27.77
C ALA A 32 -31.24 10.38 28.14
N LEU A 33 -30.44 10.80 27.17
CA LEU A 33 -29.42 11.84 27.32
C LEU A 33 -30.04 13.15 27.84
N ASP A 34 -31.17 13.58 27.29
CA ASP A 34 -31.86 14.79 27.72
C ASP A 34 -32.30 14.72 29.19
N THR A 35 -32.84 13.56 29.67
CA THR A 35 -33.18 13.38 31.08
C THR A 35 -31.98 13.39 32.01
N TRP A 36 -30.82 12.94 31.54
CA TRP A 36 -29.54 12.98 32.31
C TRP A 36 -28.96 14.39 32.39
N LEU A 37 -29.31 15.25 31.44
CA LEU A 37 -28.85 16.64 31.39
C LEU A 37 -29.78 17.61 32.14
N LEU A 38 -30.89 17.13 32.69
CA LEU A 38 -31.78 17.95 33.52
C LEU A 38 -31.20 18.23 34.91
N PRO A 39 -31.60 19.32 35.59
CA PRO A 39 -31.25 19.53 36.99
C PRO A 39 -31.79 18.42 37.88
N GLU A 40 -31.11 18.07 38.96
CA GLU A 40 -31.58 17.06 39.94
C GLU A 40 -32.89 17.41 40.55
N THR A 41 -33.27 18.70 40.57
CA THR A 41 -34.54 19.21 41.07
C THR A 41 -35.69 18.97 40.11
N SER A 42 -35.42 18.52 38.87
CA SER A 42 -36.45 18.21 37.89
C SER A 42 -37.08 16.85 38.18
N GLY A 43 -38.43 16.79 38.15
CA GLY A 43 -39.17 15.53 38.28
C GLY A 43 -38.88 14.50 37.17
N GLU A 44 -38.32 14.93 36.04
CA GLU A 44 -37.90 14.07 34.93
C GLU A 44 -36.43 13.72 34.95
N PHE A 45 -35.63 14.21 35.91
CA PHE A 45 -34.23 13.85 36.06
C PHE A 45 -34.05 12.34 36.25
N ARG A 46 -33.07 11.78 35.62
CA ARG A 46 -32.63 10.39 35.79
C ARG A 46 -31.13 10.34 36.02
N VAL A 47 -30.69 9.39 36.85
CA VAL A 47 -29.27 9.10 37.03
C VAL A 47 -28.78 8.31 35.84
N MET A 48 -27.62 8.71 35.30
CA MET A 48 -26.97 8.01 34.22
C MET A 48 -26.40 6.66 34.72
N PRO A 49 -26.64 5.56 34.01
CA PRO A 49 -26.07 4.26 34.40
C PRO A 49 -24.53 4.27 34.47
N ASP A 50 -23.97 3.60 35.47
CA ASP A 50 -22.51 3.53 35.67
C ASP A 50 -21.75 2.99 34.44
N ILE A 51 -22.36 2.08 33.70
CA ILE A 51 -21.77 1.53 32.46
C ILE A 51 -21.60 2.61 31.39
N VAL A 52 -22.54 3.56 31.30
CA VAL A 52 -22.45 4.68 30.35
C VAL A 52 -21.38 5.66 30.81
N ASN A 53 -21.29 5.91 32.12
CA ASN A 53 -20.23 6.75 32.69
C ASN A 53 -18.84 6.19 32.37
N LYS A 54 -18.63 4.90 32.62
CA LYS A 54 -17.37 4.21 32.28
C LYS A 54 -17.06 4.30 30.79
N PHE A 55 -18.03 4.01 29.94
CA PHE A 55 -17.85 4.03 28.48
C PHE A 55 -17.49 5.44 27.96
N VAL A 56 -18.18 6.49 28.43
CA VAL A 56 -17.84 7.88 28.08
C VAL A 56 -16.44 8.26 28.60
N SER A 57 -16.07 7.80 29.78
CA SER A 57 -14.72 8.02 30.34
C SER A 57 -13.62 7.33 29.55
N GLU A 58 -13.87 6.12 29.03
CA GLU A 58 -12.94 5.39 28.16
C GLU A 58 -12.77 6.08 26.80
N ILE A 59 -13.86 6.57 26.20
CA ILE A 59 -13.80 7.34 24.96
C ILE A 59 -12.99 8.62 25.15
N LEU A 60 -13.22 9.37 26.24
CA LEU A 60 -12.45 10.57 26.56
C LEU A 60 -10.98 10.28 26.85
N GLY A 61 -10.67 9.17 27.52
CA GLY A 61 -9.29 8.72 27.76
C GLY A 61 -8.57 8.30 26.48
N GLY A 62 -9.27 7.63 25.57
CA GLY A 62 -8.73 7.27 24.26
C GLY A 62 -8.48 8.49 23.36
N GLU A 63 -9.38 9.47 23.36
CA GLU A 63 -9.21 10.72 22.60
C GLU A 63 -8.11 11.64 23.16
N LEU A 64 -7.89 11.65 24.46
CA LEU A 64 -6.77 12.39 25.05
C LEU A 64 -5.40 11.81 24.66
N ASN A 65 -5.28 10.48 24.54
CA ASN A 65 -4.08 9.85 24.04
C ASN A 65 -3.88 10.08 22.54
N GLN A 66 -4.95 10.26 21.74
CA GLN A 66 -4.86 10.64 20.34
C GLN A 66 -4.56 12.13 20.13
N ALA A 67 -5.13 13.01 20.95
CA ALA A 67 -4.95 14.47 20.82
C ALA A 67 -3.52 14.94 21.11
N VAL A 68 -2.77 14.22 21.93
CA VAL A 68 -1.34 14.50 22.21
C VAL A 68 -0.44 14.07 21.04
N LEU A 69 -0.94 13.23 20.10
CA LEU A 69 -0.20 12.69 18.95
C LEU A 69 -0.54 13.35 17.62
N THR A 70 -1.52 14.27 17.56
CA THR A 70 -1.98 14.86 16.28
C THR A 70 -2.05 16.38 16.32
N GLN A 71 -0.91 17.05 16.26
CA GLN A 71 -0.82 18.35 15.58
C GLN A 71 -0.20 18.13 14.20
N SER A 72 -0.99 17.71 13.24
CA SER A 72 -0.70 17.85 11.82
C SER A 72 -1.85 18.56 11.12
N VAL A 73 -1.49 19.61 10.41
CA VAL A 73 -2.35 20.56 9.71
C VAL A 73 -2.90 19.92 8.43
N TYR A 74 -3.94 19.07 8.55
CA TYR A 74 -4.82 18.73 7.43
C TYR A 74 -6.23 18.43 7.99
N PRO A 75 -7.32 18.91 7.35
CA PRO A 75 -8.68 18.55 7.77
C PRO A 75 -8.91 17.06 7.55
N SER A 76 -9.10 16.32 8.63
CA SER A 76 -9.16 14.87 8.63
C SER A 76 -10.46 14.34 8.03
N LYS A 77 -10.33 13.56 6.95
CA LYS A 77 -11.34 12.60 6.49
C LYS A 77 -11.41 11.35 7.40
N MET A 78 -11.02 11.45 8.68
CA MET A 78 -10.74 10.30 9.56
C MET A 78 -11.94 9.40 9.89
N ASN A 79 -13.18 9.83 9.62
CA ASN A 79 -14.40 9.03 9.86
C ASN A 79 -15.06 8.54 8.56
N ALA A 80 -14.50 8.83 7.40
CA ALA A 80 -15.04 8.33 6.15
C ALA A 80 -14.64 6.85 5.93
N PRO A 81 -15.46 6.03 5.25
CA PRO A 81 -15.06 4.69 4.82
C PRO A 81 -13.74 4.72 4.06
N LEU A 82 -12.93 3.66 4.18
CA LEU A 82 -11.61 3.57 3.53
C LEU A 82 -11.69 3.88 2.03
N ARG A 83 -12.74 3.40 1.36
CA ARG A 83 -13.03 3.69 -0.04
C ARG A 83 -13.06 5.20 -0.35
N GLU A 84 -13.66 6.00 0.52
CA GLU A 84 -13.74 7.46 0.36
C GLU A 84 -12.42 8.14 0.67
N GLN A 85 -11.67 7.62 1.65
CA GLN A 85 -10.36 8.15 2.03
C GLN A 85 -9.34 8.03 0.90
N ILE A 86 -9.35 6.91 0.16
CA ILE A 86 -8.44 6.64 -0.95
C ILE A 86 -9.01 7.03 -2.32
N SER A 87 -10.22 7.61 -2.38
CA SER A 87 -10.83 8.07 -3.63
C SER A 87 -10.07 9.22 -4.26
N TYR A 88 -9.96 9.20 -5.59
CA TYR A 88 -9.40 10.29 -6.39
C TYR A 88 -10.52 11.05 -7.08
N ASN A 89 -10.58 12.37 -6.89
CA ASN A 89 -11.65 13.24 -7.42
C ASN A 89 -13.07 12.70 -7.11
N SER A 90 -13.28 12.23 -5.86
CA SER A 90 -14.55 11.65 -5.39
C SER A 90 -14.96 10.35 -6.09
N LYS A 91 -14.08 9.72 -6.87
CA LYS A 91 -14.31 8.44 -7.52
C LYS A 91 -13.46 7.35 -6.85
N PRO A 92 -13.95 6.10 -6.76
CA PRO A 92 -13.20 4.98 -6.17
C PRO A 92 -12.11 4.50 -7.14
N GLN A 93 -10.99 5.20 -7.21
CA GLN A 93 -9.90 4.99 -8.17
C GLN A 93 -8.56 4.97 -7.42
N LEU A 94 -7.62 4.14 -7.86
CA LEU A 94 -6.26 4.10 -7.36
C LEU A 94 -5.28 4.53 -8.46
N LEU A 95 -4.94 5.81 -8.48
CA LEU A 95 -4.09 6.41 -9.52
C LEU A 95 -2.70 6.79 -9.01
N SER A 96 -2.59 7.20 -7.75
CA SER A 96 -1.36 7.70 -7.14
C SER A 96 -1.22 7.26 -5.69
N VAL A 97 0.02 7.14 -5.21
CA VAL A 97 0.31 6.92 -3.78
C VAL A 97 -0.01 8.16 -2.92
N GLU A 98 -0.13 9.33 -3.52
CA GLU A 98 -0.50 10.57 -2.82
C GLU A 98 -1.94 10.56 -2.27
N GLN A 99 -2.75 9.57 -2.66
CA GLN A 99 -4.10 9.36 -2.13
C GLN A 99 -4.11 8.84 -0.70
N PHE A 100 -2.98 8.34 -0.21
CA PHE A 100 -2.88 7.69 1.09
C PHE A 100 -2.36 8.61 2.18
N SER A 101 -2.98 8.48 3.35
CA SER A 101 -2.41 8.84 4.64
C SER A 101 -1.86 7.59 5.33
N ARG A 102 -1.11 7.76 6.42
CA ARG A 102 -0.67 6.63 7.24
C ARG A 102 -1.87 5.80 7.72
N ASP A 103 -2.93 6.46 8.21
CA ASP A 103 -4.12 5.77 8.74
C ASP A 103 -4.86 4.97 7.66
N SER A 104 -5.01 5.52 6.44
CA SER A 104 -5.65 4.78 5.34
C SER A 104 -4.80 3.60 4.84
N LEU A 105 -3.46 3.71 4.89
CA LEU A 105 -2.57 2.58 4.62
C LEU A 105 -2.72 1.48 5.68
N GLU A 106 -2.74 1.83 6.96
CA GLU A 106 -2.93 0.87 8.04
C GLU A 106 -4.30 0.17 7.95
N GLN A 107 -5.34 0.91 7.53
CA GLN A 107 -6.65 0.31 7.26
C GLN A 107 -6.60 -0.66 6.08
N LEU A 108 -5.96 -0.27 4.96
CA LEU A 108 -5.79 -1.15 3.80
C LEU A 108 -4.98 -2.40 4.17
N PHE A 109 -3.96 -2.27 5.02
CA PHE A 109 -3.16 -3.40 5.47
C PHE A 109 -3.94 -4.36 6.38
N ARG A 110 -4.84 -3.86 7.21
CA ARG A 110 -5.79 -4.73 7.94
C ARG A 110 -6.69 -5.53 6.99
N VAL A 111 -7.19 -4.89 5.93
CA VAL A 111 -7.95 -5.61 4.88
C VAL A 111 -7.05 -6.61 4.17
N THR A 112 -5.79 -6.26 3.91
CA THR A 112 -4.80 -7.17 3.31
C THR A 112 -4.53 -8.39 4.19
N ASP A 113 -4.41 -8.22 5.50
CA ASP A 113 -4.24 -9.34 6.44
C ASP A 113 -5.44 -10.30 6.41
N MET A 114 -6.65 -9.77 6.29
CA MET A 114 -7.85 -10.60 6.11
C MET A 114 -7.83 -11.41 4.81
N MET A 115 -7.14 -10.93 3.76
CA MET A 115 -7.01 -11.64 2.48
C MET A 115 -5.98 -12.79 2.51
N GLN A 116 -5.08 -12.84 3.49
CA GLN A 116 -3.99 -13.82 3.56
C GLN A 116 -4.48 -15.28 3.44
N PRO A 117 -5.52 -15.75 4.16
CA PRO A 117 -5.97 -17.14 4.03
C PRO A 117 -6.45 -17.50 2.62
N ILE A 118 -7.04 -16.53 1.89
CA ILE A 118 -7.50 -16.74 0.51
C ILE A 118 -6.28 -16.75 -0.43
N ALA A 119 -5.35 -15.80 -0.25
CA ALA A 119 -4.13 -15.74 -1.05
C ALA A 119 -3.28 -17.01 -0.88
N ARG A 120 -3.19 -17.54 0.33
CA ARG A 120 -2.49 -18.79 0.67
C ARG A 120 -3.27 -20.06 0.34
N ARG A 121 -4.41 -19.97 -0.34
CA ARG A 121 -5.24 -21.10 -0.79
C ARG A 121 -5.78 -21.97 0.36
N GLN A 122 -5.93 -21.42 1.55
CA GLN A 122 -6.54 -22.05 2.72
C GLN A 122 -8.05 -21.84 2.75
N LYS A 123 -8.50 -20.71 2.21
CA LYS A 123 -9.90 -20.32 2.09
C LYS A 123 -10.23 -19.91 0.65
N VAL A 124 -11.50 -19.94 0.31
CA VAL A 124 -12.06 -19.36 -0.91
C VAL A 124 -13.06 -18.29 -0.54
N SER A 125 -13.22 -17.30 -1.43
CA SER A 125 -14.24 -16.26 -1.34
C SER A 125 -14.89 -16.06 -2.70
N ARG A 126 -16.19 -15.76 -2.71
CA ARG A 126 -16.94 -15.42 -3.91
C ARG A 126 -17.55 -14.02 -3.80
N ILE A 127 -16.88 -13.16 -3.05
CA ILE A 127 -17.39 -11.82 -2.72
C ILE A 127 -17.58 -10.93 -3.96
N LEU A 128 -16.85 -11.21 -5.05
CA LEU A 128 -16.96 -10.55 -6.36
C LEU A 128 -17.57 -11.47 -7.42
N GLU A 129 -18.37 -12.48 -7.02
CA GLU A 129 -19.04 -13.35 -7.98
C GLU A 129 -19.94 -12.54 -8.93
N GLY A 130 -19.76 -12.73 -10.23
CA GLY A 130 -20.45 -11.98 -11.28
C GLY A 130 -19.76 -10.69 -11.72
N ALA A 131 -18.82 -10.16 -10.94
CA ALA A 131 -18.04 -8.99 -11.35
C ALA A 131 -16.97 -9.33 -12.40
N VAL A 132 -16.72 -8.40 -13.31
CA VAL A 132 -15.76 -8.53 -14.41
C VAL A 132 -14.68 -7.46 -14.32
N LEU A 133 -13.42 -7.87 -14.41
CA LEU A 133 -12.26 -6.99 -14.49
C LEU A 133 -11.75 -6.94 -15.94
N ALA A 134 -11.46 -5.76 -16.46
CA ALA A 134 -10.60 -5.63 -17.63
C ALA A 134 -9.15 -5.26 -17.23
N ASN A 135 -8.18 -6.08 -17.63
CA ASN A 135 -6.76 -5.77 -17.58
C ASN A 135 -6.30 -5.22 -18.92
N LEU A 136 -6.05 -3.91 -18.98
CA LEU A 136 -5.62 -3.20 -20.20
C LEU A 136 -4.13 -2.89 -20.09
N PHE A 137 -3.30 -3.76 -20.64
CA PHE A 137 -1.85 -3.66 -20.55
C PHE A 137 -1.25 -3.28 -21.90
N PHE A 138 -1.04 -1.99 -22.10
CA PHE A 138 -0.40 -1.44 -23.31
C PHE A 138 1.14 -1.47 -23.23
N GLU A 139 1.70 -1.59 -22.03
CA GLU A 139 3.12 -1.88 -21.79
C GLU A 139 3.27 -3.30 -21.22
N ALA A 140 4.24 -4.07 -21.73
CA ALA A 140 4.45 -5.45 -21.34
C ALA A 140 4.74 -5.59 -19.82
N SER A 141 3.99 -6.46 -19.15
CA SER A 141 4.20 -6.80 -17.75
C SER A 141 3.53 -8.12 -17.38
N THR A 142 4.29 -9.19 -17.36
CA THR A 142 3.77 -10.52 -17.01
C THR A 142 3.29 -10.60 -15.57
N ARG A 143 4.14 -10.25 -14.62
CA ARG A 143 3.82 -10.37 -13.18
C ARG A 143 2.66 -9.49 -12.75
N THR A 144 2.67 -8.20 -13.09
CA THR A 144 1.61 -7.27 -12.69
C THR A 144 0.27 -7.71 -13.23
N ARG A 145 0.20 -8.05 -14.54
CA ARG A 145 -1.03 -8.49 -15.18
C ARG A 145 -1.59 -9.76 -14.55
N ILE A 146 -0.76 -10.82 -14.45
CA ILE A 146 -1.19 -12.10 -13.87
C ILE A 146 -1.62 -11.93 -12.41
N SER A 147 -0.92 -11.12 -11.62
CA SER A 147 -1.25 -10.95 -10.21
C SER A 147 -2.55 -10.17 -9.97
N PHE A 148 -2.85 -9.15 -10.79
CA PHE A 148 -4.16 -8.49 -10.73
C PHE A 148 -5.28 -9.44 -11.15
N GLY A 149 -5.11 -10.18 -12.25
CA GLY A 149 -6.08 -11.19 -12.68
C GLY A 149 -6.29 -12.26 -11.61
N ALA A 150 -5.21 -12.83 -11.06
CA ALA A 150 -5.30 -13.84 -10.01
C ALA A 150 -5.98 -13.31 -8.74
N ALA A 151 -5.67 -12.07 -8.33
CA ALA A 151 -6.30 -11.45 -7.16
C ALA A 151 -7.82 -11.30 -7.34
N PHE A 152 -8.27 -10.86 -8.52
CA PHE A 152 -9.70 -10.70 -8.82
C PHE A 152 -10.43 -12.05 -8.90
N CYS A 153 -9.84 -13.03 -9.60
CA CYS A 153 -10.39 -14.40 -9.66
C CYS A 153 -10.48 -15.06 -8.28
N ARG A 154 -9.51 -14.82 -7.36
CA ARG A 154 -9.56 -15.35 -6.00
C ARG A 154 -10.68 -14.77 -5.15
N LEU A 155 -11.20 -13.63 -5.51
CA LEU A 155 -12.40 -13.03 -4.92
C LEU A 155 -13.71 -13.49 -5.60
N GLY A 156 -13.61 -14.37 -6.60
CA GLY A 156 -14.76 -14.95 -7.32
C GLY A 156 -15.15 -14.21 -8.59
N GLY A 157 -14.46 -13.16 -8.98
CA GLY A 157 -14.73 -12.42 -10.21
C GLY A 157 -14.11 -13.07 -11.45
N SER A 158 -14.43 -12.52 -12.63
CA SER A 158 -13.91 -12.93 -13.94
C SER A 158 -13.00 -11.87 -14.54
N VAL A 159 -12.10 -12.25 -15.44
CA VAL A 159 -11.10 -11.34 -16.02
C VAL A 159 -11.14 -11.38 -17.53
N CYS A 160 -11.16 -10.21 -18.16
CA CYS A 160 -10.91 -9.98 -19.57
C CYS A 160 -9.55 -9.31 -19.74
N ASP A 161 -8.61 -9.99 -20.38
CA ASP A 161 -7.23 -9.51 -20.58
C ASP A 161 -7.00 -9.01 -21.98
N THR A 162 -6.32 -7.85 -22.10
CA THR A 162 -5.72 -7.43 -23.37
C THR A 162 -4.25 -7.07 -23.17
N THR A 163 -3.43 -7.27 -24.21
CA THR A 163 -2.00 -6.93 -24.17
C THR A 163 -1.54 -6.27 -25.45
N GLY A 164 -0.76 -5.18 -25.27
CA GLY A 164 -0.09 -4.46 -26.35
C GLY A 164 -1.01 -3.59 -27.20
N PHE A 165 -0.40 -2.63 -27.90
CA PHE A 165 -1.11 -1.76 -28.83
C PHE A 165 -1.54 -2.48 -30.11
N THR A 166 -0.80 -3.47 -30.56
CA THR A 166 -0.93 -4.09 -31.88
C THR A 166 -2.32 -4.67 -32.16
N PHE A 167 -3.04 -5.08 -31.12
CA PHE A 167 -4.39 -5.62 -31.21
C PHE A 167 -5.46 -4.67 -30.69
N SER A 168 -5.09 -3.45 -30.34
CA SER A 168 -6.02 -2.44 -29.83
C SER A 168 -6.61 -1.60 -30.95
N SER A 169 -7.87 -1.19 -30.83
CA SER A 169 -8.51 -0.20 -31.71
C SER A 169 -7.76 1.15 -31.69
N MET A 170 -6.98 1.43 -30.66
CA MET A 170 -6.12 2.62 -30.56
C MET A 170 -5.10 2.68 -31.70
N THR A 171 -4.62 1.54 -32.25
CA THR A 171 -3.77 1.54 -33.46
C THR A 171 -4.47 2.09 -34.73
N LYS A 172 -5.81 2.16 -34.67
CA LYS A 172 -6.64 2.72 -35.75
C LYS A 172 -7.02 4.18 -35.46
N GLY A 173 -6.46 4.78 -34.40
CA GLY A 173 -6.70 6.17 -34.01
C GLY A 173 -7.86 6.37 -33.02
N GLU A 174 -8.39 5.31 -32.41
CA GLU A 174 -9.38 5.46 -31.32
C GLU A 174 -8.74 6.18 -30.11
N SER A 175 -9.47 7.13 -29.55
CA SER A 175 -9.00 7.89 -28.38
C SER A 175 -9.02 7.04 -27.11
N ILE A 176 -8.18 7.43 -26.12
CA ILE A 176 -8.24 6.86 -24.77
C ILE A 176 -9.65 7.06 -24.17
N TYR A 177 -10.26 8.22 -24.43
CA TYR A 177 -11.60 8.54 -23.96
C TYR A 177 -12.64 7.54 -24.50
N ASP A 178 -12.66 7.30 -25.82
CA ASP A 178 -13.62 6.37 -26.43
C ASP A 178 -13.40 4.95 -25.96
N THR A 179 -12.14 4.48 -25.95
CA THR A 179 -11.76 3.16 -25.44
C THR A 179 -12.23 2.97 -23.98
N SER A 180 -11.99 3.96 -23.11
CA SER A 180 -12.39 3.90 -21.71
C SER A 180 -13.91 3.86 -21.56
N ARG A 181 -14.63 4.73 -22.28
CA ARG A 181 -16.10 4.80 -22.24
C ARG A 181 -16.75 3.50 -22.70
N VAL A 182 -16.26 2.92 -23.79
CA VAL A 182 -16.79 1.67 -24.34
C VAL A 182 -16.53 0.51 -23.38
N ILE A 183 -15.27 0.33 -22.94
CA ILE A 183 -14.92 -0.81 -22.10
C ILE A 183 -15.58 -0.70 -20.71
N SER A 184 -15.74 0.50 -20.17
CA SER A 184 -16.42 0.69 -18.89
C SER A 184 -17.91 0.29 -18.91
N GLY A 185 -18.51 0.14 -20.08
CA GLY A 185 -19.84 -0.43 -20.24
C GLY A 185 -19.90 -1.96 -20.20
N TYR A 186 -18.76 -2.63 -20.23
CA TYR A 186 -18.66 -4.09 -20.27
C TYR A 186 -18.17 -4.71 -18.97
N VAL A 187 -17.52 -3.93 -18.10
CA VAL A 187 -16.81 -4.42 -16.92
C VAL A 187 -17.07 -3.55 -15.68
N ASP A 188 -16.72 -4.06 -14.52
CA ASP A 188 -16.96 -3.42 -13.22
C ASP A 188 -15.72 -2.73 -12.65
N ALA A 189 -14.53 -3.07 -13.16
CA ALA A 189 -13.26 -2.44 -12.80
C ALA A 189 -12.25 -2.51 -13.95
N LEU A 190 -11.33 -1.53 -13.99
CA LEU A 190 -10.23 -1.46 -14.94
C LEU A 190 -8.89 -1.49 -14.20
N VAL A 191 -7.94 -2.30 -14.66
CA VAL A 191 -6.51 -2.12 -14.38
C VAL A 191 -5.85 -1.67 -15.67
N VAL A 192 -5.22 -0.51 -15.65
CA VAL A 192 -4.59 0.08 -16.82
C VAL A 192 -3.09 0.20 -16.60
N ARG A 193 -2.29 -0.29 -17.55
CA ARG A 193 -0.86 -0.04 -17.65
C ARG A 193 -0.52 0.55 -18.99
N HIS A 194 0.09 1.73 -19.02
CA HIS A 194 0.39 2.48 -20.23
C HIS A 194 1.83 2.98 -20.24
N PRO A 195 2.52 3.04 -21.40
CA PRO A 195 3.88 3.57 -21.50
C PRO A 195 3.96 5.09 -21.35
N GLU A 196 2.90 5.83 -21.63
CA GLU A 196 2.83 7.28 -21.54
C GLU A 196 2.32 7.72 -20.17
N GLN A 197 3.01 8.65 -19.55
CA GLN A 197 2.62 9.25 -18.28
C GLN A 197 1.34 10.10 -18.45
N GLY A 198 0.38 9.89 -17.55
CA GLY A 198 -0.92 10.60 -17.56
C GLY A 198 -2.01 9.87 -18.32
N ALA A 199 -1.69 8.86 -19.14
CA ALA A 199 -2.69 8.10 -19.86
C ALA A 199 -3.67 7.37 -18.92
N VAL A 200 -3.18 6.82 -17.81
CA VAL A 200 -4.05 6.13 -16.83
C VAL A 200 -5.05 7.10 -16.20
N ASP A 201 -4.65 8.35 -15.93
CA ASP A 201 -5.54 9.39 -15.42
C ASP A 201 -6.61 9.78 -16.48
N GLU A 202 -6.26 9.79 -17.77
CA GLU A 202 -7.23 10.01 -18.85
C GLU A 202 -8.27 8.89 -18.91
N PHE A 203 -7.86 7.61 -18.81
CA PHE A 203 -8.79 6.48 -18.66
C PHE A 203 -9.74 6.70 -17.46
N ALA A 204 -9.20 7.11 -16.32
CA ALA A 204 -9.97 7.31 -15.10
C ALA A 204 -10.98 8.46 -15.18
N ARG A 205 -10.65 9.54 -15.90
CA ARG A 205 -11.59 10.66 -16.12
C ARG A 205 -12.77 10.27 -16.99
N ALA A 206 -12.56 9.39 -17.94
CA ALA A 206 -13.56 8.99 -18.93
C ALA A 206 -14.57 7.96 -18.41
N THR A 207 -14.46 7.45 -17.18
CA THR A 207 -15.35 6.44 -16.62
C THR A 207 -15.73 6.70 -15.17
N ASN A 208 -16.79 6.04 -14.72
CA ASN A 208 -17.27 6.06 -13.32
C ASN A 208 -16.97 4.75 -12.57
N ILE A 209 -16.50 3.69 -13.25
CA ILE A 209 -16.07 2.46 -12.57
C ILE A 209 -14.66 2.64 -12.00
N PRO A 210 -14.26 1.82 -11.01
CA PRO A 210 -12.90 1.85 -10.47
C PRO A 210 -11.82 1.66 -11.53
N VAL A 211 -10.83 2.56 -11.56
CA VAL A 211 -9.61 2.45 -12.36
C VAL A 211 -8.42 2.32 -11.43
N ILE A 212 -7.56 1.35 -11.71
CA ILE A 212 -6.35 1.06 -10.94
C ILE A 212 -5.14 1.23 -11.84
N ASN A 213 -4.20 2.05 -11.40
CA ASN A 213 -2.92 2.27 -12.06
C ASN A 213 -2.01 1.03 -11.90
N GLY A 214 -1.84 0.27 -12.98
CA GLY A 214 -0.92 -0.87 -13.09
C GLY A 214 0.49 -0.49 -13.56
N GLY A 215 0.76 0.81 -13.72
CA GLY A 215 2.01 1.41 -14.18
C GLY A 215 1.76 2.46 -15.25
N ASP A 216 2.16 3.70 -15.01
CA ASP A 216 1.90 4.89 -15.83
C ASP A 216 3.21 5.45 -16.36
N GLY A 217 3.78 4.84 -17.36
CA GLY A 217 5.06 5.24 -17.97
C GLY A 217 6.17 5.44 -16.93
N PRO A 218 6.88 6.59 -16.97
CA PRO A 218 7.87 6.96 -15.95
C PRO A 218 7.25 7.47 -14.63
N GLY A 219 5.93 7.63 -14.56
CA GLY A 219 5.19 8.19 -13.43
C GLY A 219 5.15 7.27 -12.21
N GLU A 220 3.98 6.76 -11.84
CA GLU A 220 3.81 5.98 -10.61
C GLU A 220 3.42 4.51 -10.89
N HIS A 221 3.66 3.68 -9.87
CA HIS A 221 3.14 2.32 -9.78
C HIS A 221 2.59 2.08 -8.36
N PRO A 222 1.40 2.62 -8.03
CA PRO A 222 0.89 2.65 -6.65
C PRO A 222 0.80 1.27 -6.01
N SER A 223 0.25 0.28 -6.73
CA SER A 223 0.08 -1.06 -6.18
C SER A 223 1.42 -1.75 -5.87
N GLN A 224 2.52 -1.38 -6.55
CA GLN A 224 3.85 -1.88 -6.23
C GLN A 224 4.36 -1.26 -4.92
N ALA A 225 4.27 0.06 -4.80
CA ALA A 225 4.72 0.74 -3.58
C ALA A 225 3.93 0.29 -2.33
N ILE A 226 2.62 0.05 -2.48
CA ILE A 226 1.77 -0.44 -1.38
C ILE A 226 2.20 -1.86 -0.96
N LEU A 227 2.43 -2.79 -1.91
CA LEU A 227 2.87 -4.13 -1.56
C LEU A 227 4.28 -4.15 -0.98
N ASP A 228 5.16 -3.26 -1.44
CA ASP A 228 6.52 -3.12 -0.91
C ASP A 228 6.48 -2.63 0.54
N LEU A 229 5.70 -1.60 0.83
CA LEU A 229 5.52 -1.10 2.20
C LEU A 229 4.83 -2.13 3.11
N TYR A 230 3.82 -2.84 2.62
CA TYR A 230 3.19 -3.94 3.36
C TYR A 230 4.21 -5.03 3.69
N THR A 231 5.09 -5.37 2.73
CA THR A 231 6.16 -6.35 2.96
C THR A 231 7.12 -5.86 4.02
N ILE A 232 7.55 -4.61 3.98
CA ILE A 232 8.40 -4.00 5.01
C ILE A 232 7.75 -4.15 6.39
N GLN A 233 6.47 -3.80 6.53
CA GLN A 233 5.76 -3.95 7.80
C GLN A 233 5.69 -5.40 8.29
N ARG A 234 5.43 -6.34 7.40
CA ARG A 234 5.37 -7.77 7.72
C ARG A 234 6.72 -8.31 8.17
N GLU A 235 7.78 -8.00 7.43
CA GLU A 235 9.15 -8.39 7.80
C GLU A 235 9.55 -7.77 9.15
N PHE A 236 9.27 -6.48 9.34
CA PHE A 236 9.59 -5.81 10.60
C PHE A 236 8.79 -6.35 11.78
N SER A 237 7.50 -6.66 11.58
CA SER A 237 6.70 -7.34 12.61
C SER A 237 7.30 -8.70 12.99
N ARG A 238 7.78 -9.47 12.01
CA ARG A 238 8.47 -10.76 12.23
C ARG A 238 9.78 -10.59 13.01
N LEU A 239 10.49 -9.49 12.78
CA LEU A 239 11.76 -9.17 13.42
C LEU A 239 11.60 -8.36 14.72
N GLY A 240 10.37 -8.05 15.14
CA GLY A 240 10.11 -7.21 16.32
C GLY A 240 10.54 -5.74 16.15
N LYS A 241 10.61 -5.24 14.93
CA LYS A 241 11.01 -3.88 14.56
C LYS A 241 9.82 -2.99 14.19
N LEU A 242 10.03 -1.68 14.22
CA LEU A 242 9.09 -0.67 13.74
C LEU A 242 9.65 0.00 12.50
N VAL A 243 8.76 0.44 11.59
CA VAL A 243 9.16 1.20 10.39
C VAL A 243 9.64 2.60 10.78
N ASP A 244 9.01 3.22 11.77
CA ASP A 244 9.48 4.50 12.32
C ASP A 244 10.92 4.36 12.84
N GLY A 245 11.80 5.26 12.44
CA GLY A 245 13.22 5.25 12.81
C GLY A 245 14.13 4.36 11.95
N ALA A 246 13.57 3.60 10.99
CA ALA A 246 14.35 2.66 10.19
C ALA A 246 15.38 3.35 9.27
N HIS A 247 16.48 2.65 9.03
CA HIS A 247 17.46 3.00 8.00
C HIS A 247 17.14 2.29 6.69
N VAL A 248 16.70 3.05 5.69
CA VAL A 248 16.29 2.58 4.37
C VAL A 248 17.38 2.92 3.36
N VAL A 249 17.93 1.90 2.73
CA VAL A 249 18.95 2.05 1.68
C VAL A 249 18.31 1.71 0.33
N MET A 250 18.35 2.67 -0.60
CA MET A 250 17.87 2.51 -1.98
C MET A 250 19.07 2.41 -2.91
N VAL A 251 19.10 1.39 -3.79
CA VAL A 251 20.25 1.10 -4.64
C VAL A 251 19.84 0.93 -6.10
N GLY A 252 20.58 1.54 -7.02
CA GLY A 252 20.47 1.31 -8.46
C GLY A 252 20.00 2.52 -9.26
N ASP A 253 19.03 2.35 -10.17
CA ASP A 253 18.46 3.46 -10.94
C ASP A 253 17.47 4.26 -10.07
N LEU A 254 17.98 5.30 -9.41
CA LEU A 254 17.16 6.17 -8.58
C LEU A 254 16.54 7.33 -9.35
N LYS A 255 17.02 7.59 -10.57
CA LYS A 255 16.52 8.68 -11.42
C LYS A 255 15.22 8.34 -12.13
N TYR A 256 15.13 7.14 -12.69
CA TYR A 256 13.97 6.69 -13.47
C TYR A 256 13.18 5.58 -12.76
N GLY A 257 13.59 5.21 -11.56
CA GLY A 257 13.02 4.14 -10.75
C GLY A 257 11.65 4.52 -10.15
N ARG A 258 10.57 4.49 -10.94
CA ARG A 258 9.21 4.83 -10.45
C ARG A 258 8.79 4.08 -9.18
N THR A 259 9.26 2.83 -9.00
CA THR A 259 8.96 2.03 -7.79
C THR A 259 9.63 2.62 -6.56
N VAL A 260 10.87 3.09 -6.69
CA VAL A 260 11.60 3.77 -5.63
C VAL A 260 10.92 5.08 -5.26
N HIS A 261 10.55 5.90 -6.26
CA HIS A 261 9.88 7.17 -6.03
C HIS A 261 8.55 6.99 -5.30
N SER A 262 7.71 6.05 -5.76
CA SER A 262 6.42 5.78 -5.14
C SER A 262 6.58 5.20 -3.72
N LEU A 263 7.56 4.32 -3.49
CA LEU A 263 7.82 3.76 -2.16
C LEU A 263 8.33 4.84 -1.18
N ILE A 264 9.25 5.71 -1.61
CA ILE A 264 9.74 6.83 -0.79
C ILE A 264 8.58 7.75 -0.36
N LYS A 265 7.65 8.05 -1.27
CA LYS A 265 6.48 8.87 -0.95
C LYS A 265 5.62 8.26 0.16
N LEU A 266 5.43 6.93 0.16
CA LEU A 266 4.72 6.22 1.22
C LEU A 266 5.54 6.15 2.52
N LEU A 267 6.83 5.85 2.43
CA LEU A 267 7.72 5.84 3.58
C LEU A 267 7.81 7.22 4.26
N ALA A 268 7.72 8.30 3.49
CA ALA A 268 7.71 9.66 4.04
C ALA A 268 6.50 9.97 4.95
N LEU A 269 5.50 9.09 5.03
CA LEU A 269 4.40 9.17 6.00
C LEU A 269 4.78 8.65 7.39
N TYR A 270 5.94 8.00 7.53
CA TYR A 270 6.48 7.50 8.80
C TYR A 270 7.36 8.57 9.46
N ARG A 271 7.96 8.26 10.59
CA ARG A 271 8.73 9.24 11.38
C ARG A 271 10.19 8.84 11.52
N GLY A 272 11.08 9.82 11.45
CA GLY A 272 12.48 9.67 11.82
C GLY A 272 13.30 8.71 10.96
N LEU A 273 12.88 8.45 9.71
CA LEU A 273 13.62 7.56 8.82
C LEU A 273 14.97 8.18 8.43
N ARG A 274 15.94 7.32 8.20
CA ARG A 274 17.21 7.65 7.55
C ARG A 274 17.23 6.99 6.18
N PHE A 275 17.44 7.76 5.14
CA PHE A 275 17.61 7.27 3.78
C PHE A 275 19.07 7.37 3.36
N THR A 276 19.63 6.28 2.84
CA THR A 276 20.88 6.28 2.09
C THR A 276 20.59 5.89 0.64
N LEU A 277 20.90 6.79 -0.27
CA LEU A 277 20.61 6.67 -1.70
C LEU A 277 21.90 6.36 -2.44
N ILE A 278 22.02 5.15 -2.98
CA ILE A 278 23.22 4.66 -3.63
C ILE A 278 22.96 4.50 -5.13
N ALA A 279 23.57 5.34 -5.93
CA ALA A 279 23.43 5.33 -7.38
C ALA A 279 24.72 5.82 -8.07
N PRO A 280 24.94 5.44 -9.35
CA PRO A 280 25.90 6.15 -10.19
C PRO A 280 25.51 7.64 -10.30
N PRO A 281 26.48 8.56 -10.50
CA PRO A 281 26.20 10.00 -10.58
C PRO A 281 25.15 10.40 -11.62
N THR A 282 25.05 9.65 -12.72
CA THR A 282 24.07 9.89 -13.79
C THR A 282 22.64 9.42 -13.45
N LEU A 283 22.51 8.59 -12.40
CA LEU A 283 21.26 7.95 -11.96
C LEU A 283 20.82 8.36 -10.56
N GLU A 284 21.30 9.50 -10.06
CA GLU A 284 20.96 10.04 -8.75
C GLU A 284 19.47 10.37 -8.63
N MET A 285 19.01 10.39 -7.38
CA MET A 285 17.63 10.70 -7.03
C MET A 285 17.25 12.13 -7.46
N PRO A 286 16.11 12.32 -8.14
CA PRO A 286 15.65 13.65 -8.52
C PRO A 286 15.40 14.57 -7.32
N ALA A 287 15.70 15.87 -7.49
CA ALA A 287 15.59 16.87 -6.43
C ALA A 287 14.21 16.93 -5.77
N HIS A 288 13.12 16.79 -6.52
CA HIS A 288 11.76 16.83 -5.97
C HIS A 288 11.47 15.68 -4.99
N ILE A 289 12.12 14.52 -5.16
CA ILE A 289 12.01 13.39 -4.20
C ILE A 289 12.86 13.68 -2.97
N LEU A 290 14.07 14.22 -3.13
CA LEU A 290 14.92 14.66 -2.00
C LEU A 290 14.19 15.69 -1.13
N GLU A 291 13.55 16.68 -1.76
CA GLU A 291 12.71 17.64 -1.06
C GLU A 291 11.54 17.01 -0.31
N ARG A 292 10.92 15.96 -0.88
CA ARG A 292 9.85 15.23 -0.20
C ARG A 292 10.35 14.55 1.07
N ILE A 293 11.52 13.89 1.01
CA ILE A 293 12.19 13.28 2.17
C ILE A 293 12.45 14.33 3.24
N ALA A 294 13.05 15.46 2.86
CA ALA A 294 13.39 16.54 3.78
C ALA A 294 12.16 17.16 4.46
N ARG A 295 11.09 17.42 3.70
CA ARG A 295 9.82 17.94 4.23
C ARG A 295 9.16 16.97 5.23
N GLY A 296 9.38 15.67 5.07
CA GLY A 296 8.95 14.63 6.03
C GLY A 296 9.77 14.62 7.34
N GLY A 297 10.80 15.44 7.47
CA GLY A 297 11.69 15.47 8.64
C GLY A 297 12.63 14.26 8.72
N HIS A 298 12.95 13.67 7.58
CA HIS A 298 13.85 12.51 7.47
C HIS A 298 15.27 12.95 7.12
N VAL A 299 16.23 12.11 7.51
CA VAL A 299 17.64 12.29 7.12
C VAL A 299 17.88 11.61 5.79
N VAL A 300 18.60 12.27 4.86
CA VAL A 300 18.98 11.71 3.57
C VAL A 300 20.46 11.89 3.31
N GLU A 301 21.11 10.80 2.91
CA GLU A 301 22.52 10.75 2.50
C GLU A 301 22.60 10.16 1.09
N GLN A 302 23.50 10.67 0.27
CA GLN A 302 23.78 10.12 -1.06
C GLN A 302 25.19 9.51 -1.09
N SER A 303 25.34 8.39 -1.79
CA SER A 303 26.61 7.66 -1.89
C SER A 303 26.74 6.99 -3.25
N THR A 304 27.97 6.81 -3.69
CA THR A 304 28.31 5.98 -4.85
C THR A 304 28.93 4.63 -4.42
N SER A 305 29.14 4.43 -3.12
CA SER A 305 29.78 3.22 -2.56
C SER A 305 28.77 2.31 -1.90
N LEU A 306 28.58 1.09 -2.42
CA LEU A 306 27.75 0.05 -1.80
C LEU A 306 28.27 -0.31 -0.40
N ALA A 307 29.56 -0.56 -0.26
CA ALA A 307 30.16 -1.03 0.99
C ALA A 307 30.04 -0.02 2.14
N GLN A 308 29.98 1.27 1.83
CA GLN A 308 29.77 2.31 2.83
C GLN A 308 28.30 2.54 3.11
N GLY A 309 27.47 2.64 2.07
CA GLY A 309 26.07 3.03 2.19
C GLY A 309 25.17 1.92 2.74
N LEU A 310 25.54 0.66 2.62
CA LEU A 310 24.80 -0.48 3.15
C LEU A 310 25.00 -0.71 4.66
N LYS A 311 25.99 -0.06 5.27
CA LYS A 311 26.30 -0.29 6.70
C LYS A 311 25.13 0.10 7.61
N GLY A 312 24.69 -0.88 8.41
CA GLY A 312 23.61 -0.69 9.37
C GLY A 312 22.24 -0.45 8.73
N ALA A 313 22.03 -0.90 7.50
CA ALA A 313 20.74 -0.87 6.84
C ALA A 313 19.73 -1.80 7.53
N ASP A 314 18.54 -1.29 7.80
CA ASP A 314 17.39 -2.12 8.17
C ASP A 314 16.69 -2.67 6.93
N ILE A 315 16.67 -1.88 5.86
CA ILE A 315 16.07 -2.23 4.56
C ILE A 315 17.08 -1.90 3.47
N VAL A 316 17.32 -2.87 2.59
CA VAL A 316 18.02 -2.68 1.32
C VAL A 316 17.04 -2.92 0.19
N TYR A 317 16.68 -1.85 -0.52
CA TYR A 317 15.79 -1.92 -1.68
C TYR A 317 16.59 -1.69 -2.95
N ALA A 318 16.89 -2.77 -3.65
CA ALA A 318 17.65 -2.74 -4.90
C ALA A 318 16.73 -2.58 -6.10
N THR A 319 17.18 -1.88 -7.12
CA THR A 319 16.49 -1.77 -8.40
C THR A 319 17.41 -2.07 -9.56
N ARG A 320 16.87 -2.70 -10.59
CA ARG A 320 17.57 -2.93 -11.84
C ARG A 320 17.86 -1.60 -12.56
N ILE A 321 19.06 -1.48 -13.12
CA ILE A 321 19.35 -0.41 -14.07
C ILE A 321 18.72 -0.76 -15.42
N GLN A 322 17.81 0.08 -15.88
CA GLN A 322 17.02 -0.15 -17.10
C GLN A 322 17.80 0.33 -18.32
N LYS A 323 18.79 -0.46 -18.75
CA LYS A 323 19.67 -0.12 -19.90
C LYS A 323 18.89 0.17 -21.19
N GLU A 324 17.73 -0.44 -21.36
CA GLU A 324 16.82 -0.22 -22.49
C GLU A 324 16.21 1.21 -22.57
N ARG A 325 16.33 2.00 -21.51
CA ARG A 325 15.88 3.41 -21.48
C ARG A 325 16.97 4.40 -21.86
N PHE A 326 18.20 3.92 -21.98
CA PHE A 326 19.36 4.72 -22.36
C PHE A 326 19.70 4.37 -23.82
N ALA A 327 19.14 5.09 -24.77
CA ALA A 327 19.56 4.98 -26.15
C ALA A 327 21.03 5.43 -26.25
N ASP A 328 21.95 4.49 -26.50
CA ASP A 328 23.38 4.68 -26.88
C ASP A 328 24.30 5.46 -25.94
N GLU A 329 23.89 5.90 -24.76
CA GLU A 329 24.79 6.52 -23.80
C GLU A 329 25.41 5.47 -22.87
N ALA A 330 26.73 5.35 -22.90
CA ALA A 330 27.47 4.59 -21.88
C ALA A 330 27.20 5.22 -20.51
N ILE A 331 26.68 4.44 -19.56
CA ILE A 331 26.46 4.92 -18.19
C ILE A 331 27.83 5.06 -17.54
N GLU A 332 28.39 6.27 -17.57
CA GLU A 332 29.66 6.57 -16.88
C GLU A 332 29.53 6.24 -15.39
N GLY A 333 30.53 5.53 -14.85
CA GLY A 333 30.58 5.17 -13.43
C GLY A 333 29.80 3.91 -13.05
N TYR A 334 29.17 3.22 -14.02
CA TYR A 334 28.57 1.92 -13.77
C TYR A 334 29.60 0.80 -13.93
N THR A 335 30.16 0.39 -12.82
CA THR A 335 31.15 -0.66 -12.74
C THR A 335 30.52 -1.98 -12.25
N PRO A 336 31.18 -3.15 -12.42
CA PRO A 336 30.81 -4.41 -11.78
C PRO A 336 30.58 -4.31 -10.27
N ASP A 337 31.06 -3.25 -9.64
CA ASP A 337 31.01 -3.01 -8.20
C ASP A 337 29.61 -2.64 -7.66
N PHE A 338 28.58 -2.47 -8.53
CA PHE A 338 27.20 -2.24 -8.12
C PHE A 338 26.37 -3.51 -7.91
N GLN A 339 26.99 -4.70 -7.97
CA GLN A 339 26.31 -5.95 -7.67
C GLN A 339 26.16 -6.16 -6.17
N ILE A 340 24.93 -6.39 -5.71
CA ILE A 340 24.62 -6.83 -4.35
C ILE A 340 24.69 -8.36 -4.31
N ASN A 341 25.66 -8.92 -3.62
CA ASN A 341 25.89 -10.35 -3.48
C ASN A 341 25.99 -10.77 -2.00
N GLN A 342 26.08 -12.09 -1.75
CA GLN A 342 26.13 -12.64 -0.40
C GLN A 342 27.30 -12.06 0.40
N ALA A 343 28.50 -12.01 -0.17
CA ALA A 343 29.71 -11.54 0.53
C ALA A 343 29.58 -10.07 0.96
N LEU A 344 28.97 -9.22 0.11
CA LEU A 344 28.75 -7.82 0.44
C LEU A 344 27.71 -7.66 1.56
N ILE A 345 26.60 -8.39 1.50
CA ILE A 345 25.55 -8.36 2.53
C ILE A 345 26.08 -8.86 3.87
N ASP A 346 26.93 -9.90 3.88
CA ASP A 346 27.55 -10.42 5.10
C ASP A 346 28.55 -9.44 5.73
N ALA A 347 29.26 -8.69 4.89
CA ALA A 347 30.25 -7.70 5.34
C ALA A 347 29.63 -6.40 5.86
N THR A 348 28.39 -6.04 5.44
CA THR A 348 27.84 -4.70 5.65
C THR A 348 26.52 -4.66 6.42
N CYS A 349 25.73 -5.73 6.34
CA CYS A 349 24.35 -5.78 6.84
C CYS A 349 24.24 -6.69 8.06
N GLY A 350 23.31 -6.34 8.97
CA GLY A 350 22.98 -7.18 10.11
C GLY A 350 22.11 -8.40 9.73
N ALA A 351 21.92 -9.31 10.69
CA ALA A 351 21.07 -10.49 10.53
C ALA A 351 19.60 -10.11 10.32
N ASP A 352 19.18 -8.94 10.84
CA ASP A 352 17.80 -8.43 10.77
C ASP A 352 17.58 -7.46 9.59
N THR A 353 18.50 -7.40 8.64
CA THR A 353 18.33 -6.58 7.43
C THR A 353 17.35 -7.26 6.48
N VAL A 354 16.46 -6.49 5.87
CA VAL A 354 15.50 -6.97 4.86
C VAL A 354 15.97 -6.55 3.48
N VAL A 355 16.29 -7.51 2.61
CA VAL A 355 16.74 -7.26 1.22
C VAL A 355 15.57 -7.45 0.26
N MET A 356 15.24 -6.41 -0.50
CA MET A 356 14.08 -6.34 -1.37
C MET A 356 14.46 -5.93 -2.80
N HIS A 357 13.62 -6.34 -3.77
CA HIS A 357 13.74 -5.95 -5.16
C HIS A 357 12.37 -6.07 -5.87
N PRO A 358 11.90 -5.08 -6.64
CA PRO A 358 10.57 -5.12 -7.29
C PRO A 358 10.49 -6.10 -8.46
N LEU A 359 11.61 -6.72 -8.83
CA LEU A 359 11.77 -7.62 -9.98
C LEU A 359 11.39 -6.99 -11.35
N PRO A 360 11.92 -7.48 -12.48
CA PRO A 360 12.88 -8.60 -12.57
C PRO A 360 14.27 -8.20 -12.14
N ARG A 361 14.98 -9.05 -11.42
CA ARG A 361 16.43 -8.92 -11.31
C ARG A 361 17.08 -9.50 -12.58
N ASP A 362 18.21 -8.95 -12.98
CA ASP A 362 19.01 -9.46 -14.09
C ASP A 362 20.00 -10.51 -13.56
N GLY A 363 19.68 -11.78 -13.75
CA GLY A 363 20.51 -12.91 -13.29
C GLY A 363 21.59 -13.33 -14.28
N ARG A 364 21.82 -12.58 -15.36
CA ARG A 364 22.85 -12.93 -16.36
C ARG A 364 24.25 -12.67 -15.81
N PRO A 365 25.27 -13.46 -16.20
CA PRO A 365 26.66 -13.20 -15.83
C PRO A 365 27.07 -11.76 -16.17
N GLY A 366 27.68 -11.05 -15.23
CA GLY A 366 28.11 -9.66 -15.38
C GLY A 366 26.97 -8.63 -15.26
N ALA A 367 25.76 -9.05 -14.86
CA ALA A 367 24.72 -8.12 -14.49
C ALA A 367 25.04 -7.50 -13.12
N ASN A 368 24.85 -6.18 -13.04
CA ASN A 368 25.06 -5.42 -11.83
C ASN A 368 23.72 -5.18 -11.14
N ASP A 369 23.22 -6.22 -10.50
CA ASP A 369 21.91 -6.24 -9.86
C ASP A 369 22.01 -7.11 -8.60
N LEU A 370 20.90 -7.50 -8.06
CA LEU A 370 20.80 -8.40 -6.93
C LEU A 370 21.18 -9.83 -7.36
N SER A 371 22.28 -10.35 -6.81
CA SER A 371 22.82 -11.66 -7.18
C SER A 371 21.93 -12.83 -6.76
N THR A 372 21.98 -13.90 -7.53
CA THR A 372 21.23 -15.13 -7.24
C THR A 372 21.84 -15.98 -6.12
N ASP A 373 23.07 -15.73 -5.71
CA ASP A 373 23.71 -16.38 -4.56
C ASP A 373 22.98 -16.09 -3.23
N LEU A 374 22.21 -14.99 -3.19
CA LEU A 374 21.36 -14.63 -2.05
C LEU A 374 20.06 -15.47 -1.94
N ASN A 375 19.77 -16.38 -2.88
CA ASN A 375 18.47 -17.08 -2.90
C ASN A 375 18.13 -17.84 -1.61
N HIS A 376 19.14 -18.32 -0.87
CA HIS A 376 18.96 -19.03 0.39
C HIS A 376 19.21 -18.16 1.63
N ASP A 377 19.46 -16.86 1.44
CA ASP A 377 19.65 -15.95 2.55
C ASP A 377 18.29 -15.56 3.18
N PRO A 378 18.09 -15.78 4.49
CA PRO A 378 16.82 -15.45 5.16
C PRO A 378 16.50 -13.93 5.13
N ARG A 379 17.52 -13.08 4.92
CA ARG A 379 17.35 -11.63 4.74
C ARG A 379 16.69 -11.28 3.40
N LEU A 380 16.79 -12.16 2.39
CA LEU A 380 16.18 -11.94 1.08
C LEU A 380 14.66 -12.10 1.16
N ALA A 381 13.92 -11.03 0.88
CA ALA A 381 12.47 -10.99 0.96
C ALA A 381 11.76 -10.92 -0.40
N ILE A 382 12.48 -11.03 -1.52
CA ILE A 382 11.91 -10.77 -2.87
C ILE A 382 10.72 -11.67 -3.24
N PHE A 383 10.71 -12.93 -2.78
CA PHE A 383 9.61 -13.85 -3.06
C PHE A 383 8.43 -13.59 -2.12
N ARG A 384 8.69 -13.35 -0.84
CA ARG A 384 7.68 -12.88 0.12
C ARG A 384 7.06 -11.55 -0.32
N GLN A 385 7.87 -10.65 -0.88
CA GLN A 385 7.42 -9.38 -1.47
C GLN A 385 6.47 -9.62 -2.64
N THR A 386 6.79 -10.53 -3.57
CA THR A 386 5.91 -10.83 -4.70
C THR A 386 4.62 -11.52 -4.28
N ASP A 387 4.68 -12.43 -3.31
CA ASP A 387 3.51 -13.13 -2.79
C ASP A 387 2.54 -12.18 -2.10
N ASN A 388 3.05 -11.20 -1.36
CA ASN A 388 2.26 -10.14 -0.76
C ASN A 388 1.51 -9.28 -1.80
N GLY A 389 1.90 -9.34 -3.06
CA GLY A 389 1.19 -8.68 -4.15
C GLY A 389 -0.24 -9.19 -4.35
N ILE A 390 -0.52 -10.47 -4.10
CA ILE A 390 -1.86 -11.05 -4.26
C ILE A 390 -2.82 -10.48 -3.21
N PRO A 391 -2.58 -10.64 -1.89
CA PRO A 391 -3.50 -10.14 -0.87
C PRO A 391 -3.65 -8.61 -0.89
N VAL A 392 -2.59 -7.86 -1.21
CA VAL A 392 -2.67 -6.39 -1.36
C VAL A 392 -3.61 -6.01 -2.50
N ARG A 393 -3.49 -6.64 -3.67
CA ARG A 393 -4.38 -6.38 -4.81
C ARG A 393 -5.82 -6.82 -4.55
N MET A 394 -6.03 -7.91 -3.83
CA MET A 394 -7.36 -8.32 -3.35
C MET A 394 -7.97 -7.27 -2.43
N ALA A 395 -7.19 -6.74 -1.48
CA ALA A 395 -7.63 -5.68 -0.58
C ALA A 395 -7.98 -4.38 -1.35
N ILE A 396 -7.18 -4.01 -2.35
CA ILE A 396 -7.46 -2.87 -3.23
C ILE A 396 -8.80 -3.07 -3.94
N PHE A 397 -9.05 -4.22 -4.57
CA PHE A 397 -10.32 -4.49 -5.23
C PHE A 397 -11.50 -4.45 -4.26
N ALA A 398 -11.39 -5.15 -3.12
CA ALA A 398 -12.46 -5.17 -2.13
C ALA A 398 -12.81 -3.76 -1.63
N THR A 399 -11.80 -2.92 -1.36
CA THR A 399 -11.99 -1.54 -0.92
C THR A 399 -12.63 -0.67 -2.02
N LEU A 400 -12.12 -0.72 -3.24
CA LEU A 400 -12.65 0.12 -4.33
C LEU A 400 -14.07 -0.28 -4.75
N LEU A 401 -14.41 -1.56 -4.63
CA LEU A 401 -15.76 -2.08 -4.90
C LEU A 401 -16.67 -2.03 -3.66
N GLY A 402 -16.16 -1.61 -2.48
CA GLY A 402 -16.94 -1.37 -1.27
C GLY A 402 -17.42 -2.64 -0.57
N VAL A 403 -16.66 -3.72 -0.66
CA VAL A 403 -17.01 -5.03 -0.07
C VAL A 403 -16.01 -5.50 1.01
N GLU A 404 -15.06 -4.66 1.41
CA GLU A 404 -14.00 -4.99 2.36
C GLU A 404 -14.53 -5.49 3.71
N ASN A 405 -15.66 -4.98 4.16
CA ASN A 405 -16.29 -5.37 5.44
C ASN A 405 -16.98 -6.74 5.38
N GLN A 406 -17.19 -7.30 4.19
CA GLN A 406 -17.87 -8.57 3.99
C GLN A 406 -16.90 -9.74 3.78
N VAL A 407 -15.60 -9.48 3.64
CA VAL A 407 -14.58 -10.46 3.28
C VAL A 407 -14.57 -11.65 4.23
N GLN A 408 -14.53 -11.42 5.55
CA GLN A 408 -14.49 -12.49 6.55
C GLN A 408 -15.71 -13.41 6.49
N HIS A 409 -16.90 -12.84 6.29
CA HIS A 409 -18.15 -13.58 6.23
C HIS A 409 -18.31 -14.38 4.91
N SER A 410 -17.58 -14.00 3.85
CA SER A 410 -17.62 -14.65 2.55
C SER A 410 -16.71 -15.87 2.43
N MET A 411 -15.85 -16.12 3.44
CA MET A 411 -14.86 -17.17 3.39
C MET A 411 -15.43 -18.53 3.69
N SER A 412 -15.05 -19.53 2.88
CA SER A 412 -15.27 -20.94 3.15
C SER A 412 -14.00 -21.75 2.96
N ASP A 413 -13.98 -22.99 3.47
CA ASP A 413 -12.84 -23.88 3.29
C ASP A 413 -12.70 -24.31 1.84
N VAL A 414 -11.45 -24.49 1.39
CA VAL A 414 -11.19 -25.08 0.08
C VAL A 414 -11.55 -26.57 0.08
N SER A 415 -12.18 -27.06 -1.00
CA SER A 415 -12.48 -28.48 -1.20
C SER A 415 -11.35 -29.24 -1.93
N TRP A 416 -10.33 -28.54 -2.37
CA TRP A 416 -9.17 -29.08 -3.09
C TRP A 416 -7.87 -28.77 -2.34
N ARG A 417 -6.82 -29.51 -2.65
CA ARG A 417 -5.49 -29.26 -2.10
C ARG A 417 -4.49 -29.10 -3.24
N SER A 418 -3.65 -28.08 -3.15
CA SER A 418 -2.44 -28.03 -3.97
C SER A 418 -1.41 -28.99 -3.35
N PRO A 419 -0.91 -29.98 -4.08
CA PRO A 419 -0.03 -31.01 -3.50
C PRO A 419 1.27 -30.45 -2.91
N HIS A 420 1.76 -29.36 -3.45
CA HIS A 420 3.04 -28.74 -3.07
C HIS A 420 2.95 -27.20 -3.07
N HIS A 421 1.96 -26.65 -2.33
CA HIS A 421 2.01 -25.22 -2.11
C HIS A 421 2.96 -24.94 -0.95
N VAL A 422 4.22 -24.83 -1.29
CA VAL A 422 5.26 -24.32 -0.41
C VAL A 422 5.38 -22.85 -0.77
N GLY A 423 5.01 -21.96 0.15
CA GLY A 423 5.26 -20.54 0.01
C GLY A 423 6.75 -20.26 0.23
N PRO A 424 7.27 -19.12 -0.24
CA PRO A 424 8.67 -18.73 0.00
C PRO A 424 9.02 -18.61 1.49
N ASP A 425 8.01 -18.55 2.36
CA ASP A 425 8.17 -18.55 3.82
C ASP A 425 8.29 -19.98 4.40
N ASP A 426 8.03 -21.01 3.63
CA ASP A 426 8.13 -22.37 4.11
C ASP A 426 9.59 -22.81 4.15
N ALA A 427 10.03 -23.28 5.31
CA ALA A 427 11.37 -23.86 5.49
C ALA A 427 11.67 -25.06 4.58
N ALA A 428 10.61 -25.64 3.97
CA ALA A 428 10.72 -26.72 2.99
C ALA A 428 10.72 -26.23 1.54
N PHE A 429 10.75 -24.94 1.28
CA PHE A 429 11.09 -24.41 -0.04
C PHE A 429 12.58 -24.54 -0.23
N ASP A 430 13.02 -25.78 -0.40
CA ASP A 430 14.36 -26.11 -0.88
C ASP A 430 14.40 -25.61 -2.33
N GLY A 431 14.83 -24.37 -2.46
CA GLY A 431 14.94 -23.76 -3.77
C GLY A 431 15.70 -24.74 -4.68
N LEU A 432 15.17 -25.00 -5.80
CA LEU A 432 15.75 -25.71 -6.93
C LEU A 432 17.24 -26.05 -6.75
N ASP A 433 17.53 -27.29 -6.43
CA ASP A 433 18.83 -27.88 -6.69
C ASP A 433 19.15 -27.83 -8.18
#